data_7915a0532b3f88724f389218d1755b2a
#
_entry.id   7915a0532b3f88724f389218d1755b2a
#
_cell.length_a   1.000
_cell.length_b   1.000
_cell.length_c   1.000
_cell.angle_alpha   90.00
_cell.angle_beta   90.00
_cell.angle_gamma   90.00
#
_symmetry.space_group_name_H-M   'P 1'
#
loop_
_entity.id
_entity.type
_entity.pdbx_description
1 polymer ?
#
loop_
_entity_poly.entity_id
_entity_poly.type
_entity_poly.pdbx_seq_one_letter_code
_entity_poly.pdbx_strand_id
1 'polypeptide(L)'
;MAPAPSLTELIQTVNDRSADQDALTRVAAAAEVSGEITRKADLLLGHFVDAARHAGRSWAEIGAALGVTKQGAQQRFVDRDAATAADDEHLLVRYTSRARASVGRSREQAREMGHNYVGTEHLLLGVMADPAALSVRVLAQLGIPADELRQAAIEAAVARAPNGTVASDPPFTPRARRVLDLTRGESLRLGHNYIGTEHLLLALVAEQDGIGGRVLREHGVDADRARAEVIRALTGYVESDAP
;
A
#
# COMPACT_ATOMS: atom_id res chain seq x y z
N MET A 1 8.67 -8.63 24.66
CA MET A 1 7.86 -7.68 23.90
C MET A 1 8.16 -6.30 24.45
N ALA A 2 8.71 -5.38 23.66
CA ALA A 2 8.96 -4.02 24.14
C ALA A 2 7.60 -3.36 24.45
N PRO A 3 7.45 -2.67 25.59
CA PRO A 3 6.22 -1.94 25.90
C PRO A 3 6.00 -0.81 24.89
N ALA A 4 4.75 -0.37 24.74
CA ALA A 4 4.45 0.83 23.97
C ALA A 4 5.20 2.03 24.59
N PRO A 5 5.68 3.00 23.78
CA PRO A 5 6.42 4.14 24.30
C PRO A 5 5.58 4.90 25.33
N SER A 6 6.18 5.21 26.45
CA SER A 6 5.56 6.01 27.53
C SER A 6 5.43 7.47 27.11
N LEU A 7 4.52 8.22 27.76
CA LEU A 7 4.39 9.66 27.51
C LEU A 7 5.72 10.40 27.77
N THR A 8 6.50 9.95 28.76
CA THR A 8 7.81 10.54 29.07
C THR A 8 8.80 10.37 27.90
N GLU A 9 8.86 9.18 27.28
CA GLU A 9 9.71 8.92 26.12
C GLU A 9 9.26 9.76 24.91
N LEU A 10 7.97 9.95 24.73
CA LEU A 10 7.42 10.79 23.67
C LEU A 10 7.77 12.27 23.88
N ILE A 11 7.65 12.76 25.11
CA ILE A 11 8.06 14.13 25.47
C ILE A 11 9.57 14.31 25.22
N GLN A 12 10.38 13.32 25.59
CA GLN A 12 11.82 13.37 25.32
C GLN A 12 12.10 13.42 23.81
N THR A 13 11.39 12.60 23.00
CA THR A 13 11.51 12.61 21.53
C THR A 13 11.19 13.99 20.95
N VAL A 14 10.17 14.66 21.45
CA VAL A 14 9.81 16.03 21.03
C VAL A 14 10.92 17.02 21.41
N ASN A 15 11.43 16.94 22.64
CA ASN A 15 12.51 17.82 23.09
C ASN A 15 13.80 17.62 22.29
N ASP A 16 14.15 16.37 21.96
CA ASP A 16 15.34 16.05 21.16
C ASP A 16 15.23 16.59 19.73
N ARG A 17 14.03 16.55 19.15
CA ARG A 17 13.76 17.09 17.79
C ARG A 17 13.70 18.63 17.76
N SER A 18 13.45 19.26 18.89
CA SER A 18 13.26 20.71 19.03
C SER A 18 14.22 21.35 20.02
N ALA A 19 15.39 20.74 20.24
CA ALA A 19 16.43 21.28 21.12
C ALA A 19 16.77 22.73 20.72
N ASP A 20 16.81 23.63 21.72
CA ASP A 20 17.12 25.06 21.59
C ASP A 20 16.12 25.90 20.75
N GLN A 21 14.91 25.42 20.51
CA GLN A 21 13.90 26.12 19.73
C GLN A 21 12.79 26.72 20.61
N ASP A 22 12.02 27.68 20.02
CA ASP A 22 10.94 28.35 20.72
C ASP A 22 9.74 27.42 21.03
N ALA A 23 8.81 27.90 21.84
CA ALA A 23 7.64 27.12 22.26
C ALA A 23 6.73 26.70 21.11
N LEU A 24 6.61 27.48 20.03
CA LEU A 24 5.76 27.15 18.88
C LEU A 24 6.39 26.05 18.04
N THR A 25 7.70 26.04 17.88
CA THR A 25 8.42 24.95 17.21
C THR A 25 8.32 23.64 17.98
N ARG A 26 8.31 23.67 19.33
CA ARG A 26 8.02 22.48 20.14
C ARG A 26 6.60 21.98 19.93
N VAL A 27 5.62 22.85 19.80
CA VAL A 27 4.24 22.46 19.47
C VAL A 27 4.17 21.81 18.07
N ALA A 28 4.89 22.36 17.08
CA ALA A 28 4.95 21.75 15.76
C ALA A 28 5.59 20.35 15.79
N ALA A 29 6.72 20.19 16.49
CA ALA A 29 7.37 18.89 16.68
C ALA A 29 6.46 17.88 17.41
N ALA A 30 5.74 18.34 18.45
CA ALA A 30 4.77 17.50 19.14
C ALA A 30 3.60 17.06 18.23
N ALA A 31 3.13 17.95 17.36
CA ALA A 31 2.09 17.61 16.37
C ALA A 31 2.60 16.56 15.36
N GLU A 32 3.85 16.66 14.89
CA GLU A 32 4.47 15.66 14.02
C GLU A 32 4.58 14.30 14.70
N VAL A 33 5.12 14.25 15.94
CA VAL A 33 5.23 13.01 16.72
C VAL A 33 3.86 12.39 16.99
N SER A 34 2.86 13.20 17.36
CA SER A 34 1.48 12.75 17.55
C SER A 34 0.89 12.17 16.25
N GLY A 35 1.14 12.83 15.12
CA GLY A 35 0.71 12.34 13.81
C GLY A 35 1.37 11.00 13.43
N GLU A 36 2.66 10.81 13.75
CA GLU A 36 3.35 9.53 13.55
C GLU A 36 2.76 8.41 14.39
N ILE A 37 2.44 8.69 15.66
CA ILE A 37 1.83 7.71 16.57
C ILE A 37 0.44 7.33 16.09
N THR A 38 -0.38 8.33 15.74
CA THR A 38 -1.73 8.11 15.22
C THR A 38 -1.69 7.25 13.96
N ARG A 39 -0.80 7.55 13.03
CA ARG A 39 -0.61 6.71 11.83
C ARG A 39 -0.22 5.29 12.16
N LYS A 40 0.71 5.08 13.12
CA LYS A 40 1.12 3.73 13.55
C LYS A 40 -0.03 2.98 14.22
N ALA A 41 -0.82 3.64 15.05
CA ALA A 41 -1.98 3.06 15.70
C ALA A 41 -3.06 2.67 14.68
N ASP A 42 -3.34 3.54 13.71
CA ASP A 42 -4.29 3.26 12.64
C ASP A 42 -3.82 2.09 11.74
N LEU A 43 -2.52 2.00 11.45
CA LEU A 43 -1.94 0.89 10.70
C LEU A 43 -2.04 -0.42 11.48
N LEU A 44 -1.78 -0.41 12.79
CA LEU A 44 -1.91 -1.58 13.66
C LEU A 44 -3.35 -2.09 13.66
N LEU A 45 -4.32 -1.21 13.90
CA LEU A 45 -5.74 -1.58 13.88
C LEU A 45 -6.18 -2.06 12.50
N GLY A 46 -5.77 -1.37 11.43
CA GLY A 46 -6.04 -1.77 10.06
C GLY A 46 -5.52 -3.17 9.75
N HIS A 47 -4.29 -3.50 10.19
CA HIS A 47 -3.72 -4.83 10.05
C HIS A 47 -4.62 -5.93 10.63
N PHE A 48 -5.10 -5.75 11.87
CA PHE A 48 -5.95 -6.76 12.52
C PHE A 48 -7.38 -6.78 11.97
N VAL A 49 -7.92 -5.64 11.55
CA VAL A 49 -9.21 -5.57 10.86
C VAL A 49 -9.13 -6.32 9.53
N ASP A 50 -8.07 -6.11 8.74
CA ASP A 50 -7.83 -6.85 7.50
C ASP A 50 -7.71 -8.35 7.78
N ALA A 51 -6.90 -8.74 8.75
CA ALA A 51 -6.75 -10.14 9.14
C ALA A 51 -8.10 -10.77 9.53
N ALA A 52 -8.93 -10.04 10.31
CA ALA A 52 -10.25 -10.50 10.68
C ALA A 52 -11.20 -10.62 9.47
N ARG A 53 -11.18 -9.63 8.55
CA ARG A 53 -11.97 -9.68 7.31
C ARG A 53 -11.54 -10.87 6.45
N HIS A 54 -10.26 -11.10 6.33
CA HIS A 54 -9.70 -12.23 5.61
C HIS A 54 -10.00 -13.60 6.26
N ALA A 55 -10.24 -13.62 7.57
CA ALA A 55 -10.74 -14.80 8.27
C ALA A 55 -12.27 -14.95 8.17
N GLY A 56 -12.93 -14.19 7.28
CA GLY A 56 -14.38 -14.26 7.03
C GLY A 56 -15.24 -13.56 8.08
N ARG A 57 -14.65 -12.79 9.01
CA ARG A 57 -15.41 -12.08 10.05
C ARG A 57 -16.23 -10.94 9.46
N SER A 58 -17.48 -10.83 9.92
CA SER A 58 -18.39 -9.77 9.52
C SER A 58 -18.01 -8.42 10.17
N TRP A 59 -18.43 -7.32 9.56
CA TRP A 59 -18.29 -5.99 10.16
C TRP A 59 -19.00 -5.83 11.50
N ALA A 60 -20.05 -6.64 11.76
CA ALA A 60 -20.74 -6.66 13.05
C ALA A 60 -19.84 -7.26 14.15
N GLU A 61 -19.15 -8.37 13.87
CA GLU A 61 -18.21 -9.02 14.81
C GLU A 61 -16.99 -8.12 15.06
N ILE A 62 -16.46 -7.49 14.00
CA ILE A 62 -15.33 -6.55 14.12
C ILE A 62 -15.75 -5.32 14.93
N GLY A 63 -16.94 -4.76 14.67
CA GLY A 63 -17.49 -3.65 15.45
C GLY A 63 -17.64 -3.99 16.92
N ALA A 64 -18.17 -5.17 17.23
CA ALA A 64 -18.29 -5.64 18.61
C ALA A 64 -16.92 -5.78 19.29
N ALA A 65 -15.90 -6.31 18.59
CA ALA A 65 -14.55 -6.45 19.12
C ALA A 65 -13.86 -5.09 19.36
N LEU A 66 -14.21 -4.06 18.58
CA LEU A 66 -13.68 -2.70 18.70
C LEU A 66 -14.50 -1.81 19.64
N GLY A 67 -15.63 -2.33 20.19
CA GLY A 67 -16.52 -1.53 21.03
C GLY A 67 -17.31 -0.47 20.26
N VAL A 68 -17.54 -0.65 18.96
CA VAL A 68 -18.27 0.27 18.08
C VAL A 68 -19.38 -0.46 17.33
N THR A 69 -20.31 0.29 16.74
CA THR A 69 -21.36 -0.29 15.90
C THR A 69 -20.77 -0.89 14.61
N LYS A 70 -21.50 -1.81 13.95
CA LYS A 70 -21.17 -2.30 12.60
C LYS A 70 -20.86 -1.14 11.66
N GLN A 71 -21.73 -0.13 11.64
CA GLN A 71 -21.59 1.06 10.80
C GLN A 71 -20.35 1.88 11.19
N GLY A 72 -20.09 2.05 12.50
CA GLY A 72 -18.91 2.77 13.00
C GLY A 72 -17.61 2.05 12.64
N ALA A 73 -17.56 0.71 12.73
CA ALA A 73 -16.42 -0.06 12.28
C ALA A 73 -16.24 0.07 10.75
N GLN A 74 -17.33 -0.07 10.02
CA GLN A 74 -17.34 0.07 8.57
C GLN A 74 -16.92 1.48 8.16
N GLN A 75 -17.46 2.54 8.76
CA GLN A 75 -17.06 3.92 8.55
C GLN A 75 -15.58 4.18 8.87
N ARG A 76 -15.09 3.66 9.98
CA ARG A 76 -13.70 3.87 10.36
C ARG A 76 -12.69 3.20 9.43
N PHE A 77 -13.04 2.05 8.84
CA PHE A 77 -12.12 1.21 8.07
C PHE A 77 -12.51 1.03 6.60
N VAL A 78 -13.75 1.43 6.21
CA VAL A 78 -14.25 1.45 4.82
C VAL A 78 -14.57 2.87 4.36
N ASP A 79 -15.21 3.71 5.18
CA ASP A 79 -15.66 5.07 4.80
C ASP A 79 -14.54 6.14 4.93
N ARG A 80 -13.45 5.86 5.60
CA ARG A 80 -12.19 6.53 5.25
C ARG A 80 -11.85 6.28 3.77
N ASP A 81 -12.37 5.20 3.22
CA ASP A 81 -12.27 4.82 1.84
C ASP A 81 -13.37 5.44 0.96
N ALA A 82 -14.56 5.79 1.47
CA ALA A 82 -15.64 6.43 0.71
C ALA A 82 -15.50 7.96 0.63
N ALA A 83 -14.89 8.61 1.62
CA ALA A 83 -14.42 10.00 1.48
C ALA A 83 -13.35 10.14 0.39
N THR A 84 -12.86 9.06 -0.15
CA THR A 84 -11.65 8.89 -0.91
C THR A 84 -11.82 8.64 -2.39
N ALA A 85 -13.01 8.61 -2.97
CA ALA A 85 -13.11 8.67 -4.44
C ALA A 85 -12.57 10.03 -4.96
N ALA A 86 -12.80 11.12 -4.23
CA ALA A 86 -12.19 12.44 -4.51
C ALA A 86 -10.70 12.49 -4.08
N ASP A 87 -10.33 11.79 -2.98
CA ASP A 87 -8.95 11.67 -2.52
C ASP A 87 -8.13 10.73 -3.40
N ASP A 88 -8.73 9.67 -3.95
CA ASP A 88 -8.09 8.75 -4.89
C ASP A 88 -7.72 9.48 -6.19
N GLU A 89 -8.56 10.37 -6.69
CA GLU A 89 -8.23 11.22 -7.84
C GLU A 89 -7.07 12.16 -7.54
N HIS A 90 -7.00 12.70 -6.33
CA HIS A 90 -5.88 13.52 -5.86
C HIS A 90 -4.59 12.73 -5.65
N LEU A 91 -4.68 11.50 -5.13
CA LEU A 91 -3.55 10.58 -5.00
C LEU A 91 -2.95 10.23 -6.36
N LEU A 92 -3.78 10.10 -7.39
CA LEU A 92 -3.37 9.66 -8.73
C LEU A 92 -2.92 10.80 -9.66
N VAL A 93 -2.92 12.08 -9.23
CA VAL A 93 -2.54 13.23 -10.06
C VAL A 93 -1.14 13.08 -10.65
N ARG A 94 -0.19 12.53 -9.91
CA ARG A 94 1.20 12.33 -10.36
C ARG A 94 1.45 10.98 -11.03
N TYR A 95 0.43 10.12 -11.10
CA TYR A 95 0.56 8.80 -11.71
C TYR A 95 0.60 8.92 -13.23
N THR A 96 1.49 8.20 -13.87
CA THR A 96 1.47 8.03 -15.32
C THR A 96 0.16 7.36 -15.75
N SER A 97 -0.22 7.50 -17.02
CA SER A 97 -1.41 6.82 -17.56
C SER A 97 -1.38 5.31 -17.31
N ARG A 98 -0.19 4.69 -17.48
CA ARG A 98 0.01 3.26 -17.25
C ARG A 98 -0.12 2.88 -15.76
N ALA A 99 0.42 3.69 -14.85
CA ALA A 99 0.26 3.46 -13.41
C ALA A 99 -1.19 3.64 -12.95
N ARG A 100 -1.91 4.63 -13.48
CA ARG A 100 -3.37 4.77 -13.25
C ARG A 100 -4.15 3.57 -13.76
N ALA A 101 -3.83 3.09 -14.97
CA ALA A 101 -4.44 1.90 -15.52
C ALA A 101 -4.18 0.66 -14.64
N SER A 102 -2.97 0.51 -14.08
CA SER A 102 -2.66 -0.58 -13.14
C SER A 102 -3.53 -0.54 -11.90
N VAL A 103 -3.78 0.64 -11.33
CA VAL A 103 -4.69 0.80 -10.18
C VAL A 103 -6.14 0.51 -10.58
N GLY A 104 -6.58 0.91 -11.79
CA GLY A 104 -7.88 0.54 -12.34
C GLY A 104 -8.04 -0.97 -12.49
N ARG A 105 -7.04 -1.63 -13.06
CA ARG A 105 -7.01 -3.10 -13.22
C ARG A 105 -7.07 -3.85 -11.88
N SER A 106 -6.47 -3.31 -10.81
CA SER A 106 -6.58 -3.93 -9.48
C SER A 106 -8.02 -3.96 -8.95
N ARG A 107 -8.83 -2.93 -9.25
CA ARG A 107 -10.26 -2.92 -8.92
C ARG A 107 -11.07 -3.89 -9.77
N GLU A 108 -10.73 -4.01 -11.07
CA GLU A 108 -11.34 -4.99 -11.97
C GLU A 108 -11.08 -6.41 -11.47
N GLN A 109 -9.83 -6.73 -11.12
CA GLN A 109 -9.45 -8.03 -10.58
C GLN A 109 -10.20 -8.35 -9.26
N ALA A 110 -10.34 -7.39 -8.36
CA ALA A 110 -11.13 -7.58 -7.14
C ALA A 110 -12.60 -7.92 -7.46
N ARG A 111 -13.22 -7.23 -8.43
CA ARG A 111 -14.60 -7.51 -8.88
C ARG A 111 -14.73 -8.88 -9.53
N GLU A 112 -13.81 -9.23 -10.43
CA GLU A 112 -13.80 -10.53 -11.12
C GLU A 112 -13.67 -11.70 -10.13
N MET A 113 -12.90 -11.51 -9.05
CA MET A 113 -12.76 -12.48 -7.97
C MET A 113 -13.92 -12.47 -6.95
N GLY A 114 -14.92 -11.59 -7.12
CA GLY A 114 -16.04 -11.47 -6.21
C GLY A 114 -15.69 -10.79 -4.88
N HIS A 115 -14.57 -10.07 -4.79
CA HIS A 115 -14.15 -9.38 -3.58
C HIS A 115 -14.80 -7.99 -3.50
N ASN A 116 -15.21 -7.59 -2.29
CA ASN A 116 -15.77 -6.26 -2.01
C ASN A 116 -14.72 -5.27 -1.48
N TYR A 117 -13.44 -5.53 -1.74
CA TYR A 117 -12.29 -4.72 -1.36
C TYR A 117 -11.14 -4.91 -2.36
N VAL A 118 -10.24 -3.94 -2.44
CA VAL A 118 -8.98 -4.05 -3.17
C VAL A 118 -7.84 -4.22 -2.17
N GLY A 119 -7.26 -5.41 -2.11
CA GLY A 119 -6.09 -5.72 -1.29
C GLY A 119 -4.77 -5.54 -2.05
N THR A 120 -3.65 -5.79 -1.37
CA THR A 120 -2.30 -5.71 -1.96
C THR A 120 -2.07 -6.78 -3.05
N GLU A 121 -2.75 -7.93 -2.97
CA GLU A 121 -2.80 -8.96 -4.01
C GLU A 121 -3.39 -8.43 -5.31
N HIS A 122 -4.49 -7.68 -5.22
CA HIS A 122 -5.11 -7.07 -6.39
C HIS A 122 -4.23 -5.97 -6.98
N LEU A 123 -3.55 -5.17 -6.14
CA LEU A 123 -2.57 -4.19 -6.61
C LEU A 123 -1.41 -4.87 -7.34
N LEU A 124 -0.92 -6.02 -6.84
CA LEU A 124 0.13 -6.79 -7.50
C LEU A 124 -0.35 -7.28 -8.87
N LEU A 125 -1.57 -7.84 -8.96
CA LEU A 125 -2.16 -8.26 -10.23
C LEU A 125 -2.30 -7.09 -11.21
N GLY A 126 -2.75 -5.93 -10.73
CA GLY A 126 -2.87 -4.71 -11.54
C GLY A 126 -1.53 -4.21 -12.07
N VAL A 127 -0.47 -4.26 -11.25
CA VAL A 127 0.89 -3.86 -11.63
C VAL A 127 1.50 -4.78 -12.70
N MET A 128 1.05 -6.03 -12.75
CA MET A 128 1.48 -7.03 -13.75
C MET A 128 0.54 -7.14 -14.95
N ALA A 129 -0.54 -6.36 -15.01
CA ALA A 129 -1.56 -6.51 -16.06
C ALA A 129 -1.09 -6.11 -17.46
N ASP A 130 -0.16 -5.15 -17.55
CA ASP A 130 0.43 -4.70 -18.82
C ASP A 130 1.84 -5.30 -18.99
N PRO A 131 2.04 -6.23 -19.94
CA PRO A 131 3.37 -6.82 -20.18
C PRO A 131 4.45 -5.80 -20.56
N ALA A 132 4.07 -4.64 -21.11
CA ALA A 132 5.00 -3.56 -21.46
C ALA A 132 5.31 -2.62 -20.28
N ALA A 133 4.72 -2.85 -19.10
CA ALA A 133 4.97 -2.05 -17.92
C ALA A 133 6.42 -2.22 -17.42
N LEU A 134 7.01 -1.14 -16.92
CA LEU A 134 8.37 -1.18 -16.38
C LEU A 134 8.47 -2.13 -15.19
N SER A 135 7.42 -2.22 -14.36
CA SER A 135 7.30 -3.22 -13.29
C SER A 135 7.52 -4.65 -13.77
N VAL A 136 6.86 -5.04 -14.87
CA VAL A 136 6.97 -6.40 -15.45
C VAL A 136 8.37 -6.64 -16.03
N ARG A 137 8.94 -5.64 -16.70
CA ARG A 137 10.31 -5.72 -17.23
C ARG A 137 11.33 -5.88 -16.10
N VAL A 138 11.17 -5.15 -15.00
CA VAL A 138 12.03 -5.28 -13.81
C VAL A 138 11.93 -6.68 -13.21
N LEU A 139 10.72 -7.23 -13.04
CA LEU A 139 10.52 -8.59 -12.57
C LEU A 139 11.21 -9.61 -13.49
N ALA A 140 11.07 -9.47 -14.81
CA ALA A 140 11.72 -10.34 -15.78
C ALA A 140 13.26 -10.27 -15.68
N GLN A 141 13.82 -9.09 -15.49
CA GLN A 141 15.28 -8.90 -15.33
C GLN A 141 15.80 -9.45 -13.99
N LEU A 142 14.94 -9.49 -12.96
CA LEU A 142 15.24 -10.18 -11.71
C LEU A 142 15.16 -11.71 -11.82
N GLY A 143 14.75 -12.23 -12.98
CA GLY A 143 14.56 -13.65 -13.22
C GLY A 143 13.24 -14.21 -12.62
N ILE A 144 12.28 -13.33 -12.36
CA ILE A 144 10.98 -13.70 -11.78
C ILE A 144 9.96 -13.84 -12.92
N PRO A 145 9.45 -15.06 -13.20
CA PRO A 145 8.42 -15.27 -14.23
C PRO A 145 7.11 -14.58 -13.80
N ALA A 146 6.65 -13.63 -14.62
CA ALA A 146 5.43 -12.86 -14.31
C ALA A 146 4.19 -13.75 -14.19
N ASP A 147 4.12 -14.86 -14.93
CA ASP A 147 2.99 -15.78 -14.91
C ASP A 147 2.93 -16.59 -13.61
N GLU A 148 4.08 -17.05 -13.10
CA GLU A 148 4.17 -17.75 -11.80
C GLU A 148 3.76 -16.82 -10.67
N LEU A 149 4.28 -15.59 -10.67
CA LEU A 149 3.94 -14.58 -9.67
C LEU A 149 2.46 -14.20 -9.73
N ARG A 150 1.89 -14.10 -10.94
CA ARG A 150 0.46 -13.86 -11.16
C ARG A 150 -0.37 -15.00 -10.59
N GLN A 151 -0.01 -16.25 -10.90
CA GLN A 151 -0.71 -17.43 -10.42
C GLN A 151 -0.69 -17.48 -8.89
N ALA A 152 0.46 -17.26 -8.26
CA ALA A 152 0.59 -17.23 -6.80
C ALA A 152 -0.26 -16.12 -6.17
N ALA A 153 -0.33 -14.93 -6.80
CA ALA A 153 -1.18 -13.85 -6.34
C ALA A 153 -2.67 -14.19 -6.43
N ILE A 154 -3.09 -14.86 -7.51
CA ILE A 154 -4.47 -15.35 -7.68
C ILE A 154 -4.80 -16.40 -6.62
N GLU A 155 -3.96 -17.41 -6.43
CA GLU A 155 -4.18 -18.46 -5.43
C GLU A 155 -4.28 -17.88 -4.02
N ALA A 156 -3.40 -16.93 -3.68
CA ALA A 156 -3.44 -16.26 -2.38
C ALA A 156 -4.69 -15.38 -2.21
N ALA A 157 -5.25 -14.83 -3.29
CA ALA A 157 -6.50 -14.08 -3.28
C ALA A 157 -7.72 -15.00 -3.17
N VAL A 158 -7.77 -16.09 -3.97
CA VAL A 158 -8.90 -17.06 -4.01
C VAL A 158 -9.01 -17.88 -2.72
N ALA A 159 -7.92 -18.13 -2.02
CA ALA A 159 -7.93 -18.80 -0.72
C ALA A 159 -8.81 -18.06 0.33
N ARG A 160 -9.43 -16.94 -0.04
CA ARG A 160 -10.29 -16.10 0.78
C ARG A 160 -11.70 -16.07 0.22
N ALA A 161 -12.66 -16.46 1.06
CA ALA A 161 -14.06 -16.50 0.67
C ALA A 161 -14.54 -15.12 0.19
N PRO A 162 -15.36 -15.05 -0.87
CA PRO A 162 -15.98 -13.82 -1.32
C PRO A 162 -16.77 -13.17 -0.18
N ASN A 163 -16.62 -11.87 0.00
CA ASN A 163 -17.23 -11.13 1.10
C ASN A 163 -18.56 -10.47 0.69
N GLY A 164 -19.58 -11.27 0.38
CA GLY A 164 -20.94 -10.76 0.13
C GLY A 164 -21.12 -10.07 -1.24
N THR A 165 -22.03 -9.10 -1.32
CA THR A 165 -22.32 -8.37 -2.58
C THR A 165 -21.10 -7.58 -3.04
N VAL A 166 -20.66 -7.81 -4.25
CA VAL A 166 -19.53 -7.10 -4.86
C VAL A 166 -19.93 -5.65 -5.12
N ALA A 167 -19.18 -4.71 -4.56
CA ALA A 167 -19.37 -3.29 -4.83
C ALA A 167 -18.97 -2.95 -6.27
N SER A 168 -19.66 -2.01 -6.92
CA SER A 168 -19.28 -1.51 -8.24
C SER A 168 -17.90 -0.85 -8.24
N ASP A 169 -17.51 -0.25 -7.11
CA ASP A 169 -16.19 0.33 -6.85
C ASP A 169 -15.70 -0.16 -5.48
N PRO A 170 -14.99 -1.31 -5.43
CA PRO A 170 -14.51 -1.85 -4.17
C PRO A 170 -13.41 -0.96 -3.57
N PRO A 171 -13.51 -0.59 -2.27
CA PRO A 171 -12.53 0.25 -1.61
C PRO A 171 -11.18 -0.46 -1.41
N PHE A 172 -10.12 0.31 -1.32
CA PHE A 172 -8.81 -0.21 -0.94
C PHE A 172 -8.78 -0.61 0.53
N THR A 173 -8.15 -1.73 0.85
CA THR A 173 -7.83 -2.06 2.24
C THR A 173 -6.83 -1.05 2.81
N PRO A 174 -6.73 -0.90 4.15
CA PRO A 174 -5.71 -0.05 4.77
C PRO A 174 -4.28 -0.36 4.30
N ARG A 175 -3.97 -1.63 4.04
CA ARG A 175 -2.66 -2.03 3.49
C ARG A 175 -2.48 -1.64 2.03
N ALA A 176 -3.50 -1.84 1.19
CA ALA A 176 -3.46 -1.41 -0.19
C ALA A 176 -3.29 0.12 -0.30
N ARG A 177 -3.99 0.87 0.56
CA ARG A 177 -3.81 2.32 0.68
C ARG A 177 -2.39 2.67 1.14
N ARG A 178 -1.86 1.95 2.11
CA ARG A 178 -0.45 2.12 2.53
C ARG A 178 0.53 1.94 1.37
N VAL A 179 0.29 0.97 0.48
CA VAL A 179 1.09 0.81 -0.75
C VAL A 179 1.01 2.06 -1.60
N LEU A 180 -0.20 2.59 -1.86
CA LEU A 180 -0.37 3.80 -2.66
C LEU A 180 0.34 5.02 -2.04
N ASP A 181 0.32 5.17 -0.72
CA ASP A 181 1.07 6.21 -0.01
C ASP A 181 2.58 6.04 -0.14
N LEU A 182 3.07 4.79 -0.05
CA LEU A 182 4.49 4.48 -0.19
C LEU A 182 5.02 4.78 -1.59
N THR A 183 4.20 4.69 -2.65
CA THR A 183 4.63 4.97 -4.02
C THR A 183 5.23 6.35 -4.19
N ARG A 184 4.66 7.35 -3.48
CA ARG A 184 5.20 8.72 -3.47
C ARG A 184 6.60 8.77 -2.86
N GLY A 185 6.80 8.04 -1.77
CA GLY A 185 8.12 7.93 -1.12
C GLY A 185 9.15 7.29 -2.03
N GLU A 186 8.80 6.20 -2.73
CA GLU A 186 9.69 5.54 -3.68
C GLU A 186 10.01 6.43 -4.89
N SER A 187 9.03 7.14 -5.44
CA SER A 187 9.25 8.12 -6.51
C SER A 187 10.24 9.21 -6.08
N LEU A 188 10.06 9.80 -4.91
CA LEU A 188 10.96 10.84 -4.39
C LEU A 188 12.37 10.32 -4.11
N ARG A 189 12.52 9.09 -3.61
CA ARG A 189 13.84 8.45 -3.40
C ARG A 189 14.63 8.27 -4.70
N LEU A 190 13.93 8.05 -5.80
CA LEU A 190 14.52 7.95 -7.14
C LEU A 190 14.68 9.33 -7.83
N GLY A 191 14.29 10.43 -7.18
CA GLY A 191 14.37 11.78 -7.74
C GLY A 191 13.31 12.07 -8.82
N HIS A 192 12.21 11.28 -8.85
CA HIS A 192 11.18 11.43 -9.87
C HIS A 192 10.05 12.35 -9.41
N ASN A 193 9.48 13.10 -10.34
CA ASN A 193 8.31 13.95 -10.14
C ASN A 193 7.00 13.28 -10.61
N TYR A 194 7.04 12.04 -11.04
CA TYR A 194 5.93 11.21 -11.51
C TYR A 194 5.90 9.87 -10.75
N ILE A 195 4.78 9.18 -10.82
CA ILE A 195 4.62 7.82 -10.27
C ILE A 195 4.32 6.87 -11.42
N GLY A 196 5.26 5.96 -11.69
CA GLY A 196 5.14 4.89 -12.67
C GLY A 196 4.82 3.54 -12.01
N THR A 197 4.69 2.49 -12.82
CA THR A 197 4.42 1.12 -12.37
C THR A 197 5.56 0.53 -11.54
N GLU A 198 6.80 0.97 -11.79
CA GLU A 198 7.99 0.63 -11.02
C GLU A 198 7.90 1.11 -9.56
N HIS A 199 7.36 2.30 -9.34
CA HIS A 199 7.18 2.82 -7.98
C HIS A 199 6.09 2.05 -7.22
N LEU A 200 5.01 1.63 -7.93
CA LEU A 200 3.99 0.73 -7.37
C LEU A 200 4.59 -0.62 -6.98
N LEU A 201 5.46 -1.20 -7.83
CA LEU A 201 6.17 -2.43 -7.52
C LEU A 201 7.06 -2.26 -6.29
N LEU A 202 7.88 -1.22 -6.23
CA LEU A 202 8.75 -0.95 -5.08
C LEU A 202 7.95 -0.73 -3.79
N ALA A 203 6.81 -0.04 -3.88
CA ALA A 203 5.92 0.17 -2.73
C ALA A 203 5.28 -1.14 -2.23
N LEU A 204 4.90 -2.06 -3.15
CA LEU A 204 4.42 -3.40 -2.80
C LEU A 204 5.50 -4.22 -2.09
N VAL A 205 6.76 -4.15 -2.57
CA VAL A 205 7.90 -4.81 -1.92
C VAL A 205 8.18 -4.21 -0.54
N ALA A 206 8.03 -2.90 -0.38
CA ALA A 206 8.25 -2.19 0.88
C ALA A 206 7.14 -2.47 1.91
N GLU A 207 5.91 -2.73 1.46
CA GLU A 207 4.77 -3.14 2.31
C GLU A 207 4.83 -4.66 2.50
N GLN A 208 5.69 -5.14 3.39
CA GLN A 208 6.06 -6.55 3.54
C GLN A 208 4.95 -7.46 4.09
N ASP A 209 3.97 -6.92 4.77
CA ASP A 209 2.98 -7.68 5.54
C ASP A 209 1.72 -8.04 4.74
N GLY A 210 1.44 -7.33 3.66
CA GLY A 210 0.34 -7.61 2.74
C GLY A 210 0.58 -8.86 1.91
N ILE A 211 -0.48 -9.40 1.32
CA ILE A 211 -0.37 -10.59 0.46
C ILE A 211 0.54 -10.30 -0.73
N GLY A 212 0.37 -9.17 -1.39
CA GLY A 212 1.18 -8.79 -2.54
C GLY A 212 2.67 -8.74 -2.19
N GLY A 213 3.04 -8.08 -1.09
CA GLY A 213 4.42 -8.02 -0.61
C GLY A 213 4.97 -9.39 -0.19
N ARG A 214 4.13 -10.22 0.44
CA ARG A 214 4.51 -11.59 0.82
C ARG A 214 4.76 -12.46 -0.41
N VAL A 215 3.86 -12.46 -1.39
CA VAL A 215 4.01 -13.20 -2.64
C VAL A 215 5.29 -12.78 -3.36
N LEU A 216 5.57 -11.48 -3.48
CA LEU A 216 6.82 -10.98 -4.07
C LEU A 216 8.05 -11.53 -3.35
N ARG A 217 8.06 -11.49 -2.02
CA ARG A 217 9.18 -11.98 -1.21
C ARG A 217 9.36 -13.50 -1.32
N GLU A 218 8.29 -14.27 -1.29
CA GLU A 218 8.32 -15.74 -1.44
C GLU A 218 8.87 -16.17 -2.80
N HIS A 219 8.72 -15.30 -3.82
CA HIS A 219 9.33 -15.50 -5.16
C HIS A 219 10.70 -14.82 -5.30
N GLY A 220 11.34 -14.44 -4.19
CA GLY A 220 12.72 -13.94 -4.19
C GLY A 220 12.88 -12.48 -4.63
N VAL A 221 11.79 -11.68 -4.64
CA VAL A 221 11.90 -10.24 -4.90
C VAL A 221 12.40 -9.53 -3.64
N ASP A 222 13.66 -9.16 -3.67
CA ASP A 222 14.32 -8.37 -2.64
C ASP A 222 14.22 -6.87 -2.95
N ALA A 223 14.04 -6.04 -1.90
CA ALA A 223 13.79 -4.60 -2.05
C ALA A 223 14.99 -3.86 -2.68
N ASP A 224 16.21 -4.20 -2.26
CA ASP A 224 17.41 -3.50 -2.75
C ASP A 224 17.73 -3.93 -4.18
N ARG A 225 17.58 -5.22 -4.49
CA ARG A 225 17.72 -5.75 -5.85
C ARG A 225 16.66 -5.16 -6.79
N ALA A 226 15.40 -5.08 -6.35
CA ALA A 226 14.32 -4.49 -7.14
C ALA A 226 14.60 -3.01 -7.43
N ARG A 227 15.06 -2.25 -6.43
CA ARG A 227 15.40 -0.84 -6.61
C ARG A 227 16.60 -0.65 -7.54
N ALA A 228 17.65 -1.45 -7.39
CA ALA A 228 18.81 -1.40 -8.27
C ALA A 228 18.42 -1.71 -9.72
N GLU A 229 17.51 -2.67 -9.94
CA GLU A 229 17.05 -3.02 -11.27
C GLU A 229 16.14 -1.94 -11.88
N VAL A 230 15.29 -1.29 -11.09
CA VAL A 230 14.53 -0.12 -11.54
C VAL A 230 15.46 0.99 -12.01
N ILE A 231 16.50 1.32 -11.24
CA ILE A 231 17.47 2.34 -11.61
C ILE A 231 18.15 1.95 -12.92
N ARG A 232 18.62 0.71 -13.06
CA ARG A 232 19.28 0.21 -14.28
C ARG A 232 18.36 0.29 -15.50
N ALA A 233 17.10 -0.14 -15.35
CA ALA A 233 16.13 -0.11 -16.44
C ALA A 233 15.78 1.32 -16.89
N LEU A 234 15.80 2.29 -15.98
CA LEU A 234 15.57 3.70 -16.29
C LEU A 234 16.79 4.36 -16.95
N THR A 235 18.01 4.06 -16.49
CA THR A 235 19.25 4.60 -17.11
C THR A 235 19.48 4.02 -18.49
N GLY A 236 19.21 2.73 -18.71
CA GLY A 236 19.28 2.11 -20.03
C GLY A 236 18.23 2.65 -21.02
N TYR A 237 17.14 3.22 -20.54
CA TYR A 237 16.14 3.88 -21.40
C TYR A 237 16.64 5.24 -21.93
N VAL A 238 17.43 5.95 -21.12
CA VAL A 238 18.01 7.24 -21.51
C VAL A 238 19.12 7.07 -22.57
N GLU A 239 19.87 5.96 -22.54
CA GLU A 239 20.92 5.67 -23.54
C GLU A 239 20.34 5.22 -24.89
N SER A 240 19.13 4.64 -24.94
CA SER A 240 18.51 4.19 -26.20
C SER A 240 17.78 5.29 -26.96
N ASP A 241 17.45 6.41 -26.31
CA ASP A 241 16.79 7.57 -26.91
C ASP A 241 17.76 8.72 -27.21
N ALA A 242 19.06 8.55 -27.09
CA ALA A 242 20.06 9.50 -27.56
C ALA A 242 20.22 9.35 -29.09
N PRO A 243 20.09 10.45 -29.86
CA PRO A 243 20.15 10.44 -31.31
C PRO A 243 21.52 10.10 -31.87
#